data_870e415a9434b86d52ec64afd3595319
#
_entry.id   870e415a9434b86d52ec64afd3595319
#
_cell.length_a   1.000
_cell.length_b   1.000
_cell.length_c   1.000
_cell.angle_alpha   90.00
_cell.angle_beta   90.00
_cell.angle_gamma   90.00
#
_symmetry.space_group_name_H-M   'P 1'
#
loop_
_entity.id
_entity.type
_entity.pdbx_description
1 polymer ?
#
loop_
_entity_poly.entity_id
_entity_poly.type
_entity_poly.pdbx_seq_one_letter_code
_entity_poly.pdbx_strand_id
1 'polypeptide(L)'
;DMLCFMLMMLTLFRLIIWYKESSYKNTIFLAIVTGLSVMTKTTGALLAFPIMFIFLFKFISEWKKIKNKKTIKKYLRIFTLFGLISLPIGLWYNIRNLILFKQPIMYILEIPNELCYTGNVSLFYRLNLFSKELLDPFALTDRDVNIPAYVLKSSLFGEWSWNYFGIYKILYFIVIFCNILLTIYTFVSIFQCLFRKKQDNKLYLWMLLFLFIFNVVSFLGMNIKLPYGFSMDFRYLLTLLPIGAIFVYANIESIIKNNKYLGNYIYGMVNFLTTILLIFTNLIIFTSII
;
A
#
# COMPACT_ATOMS: atom_id res chain seq x y z
N ASP A 1 -6.09 1.69 11.46
CA ASP A 1 -5.47 1.38 10.16
C ASP A 1 -6.20 0.28 9.40
N MET A 2 -6.62 -0.80 10.06
CA MET A 2 -7.32 -1.93 9.41
C MET A 2 -8.63 -1.53 8.72
N LEU A 3 -9.44 -0.67 9.35
CA LEU A 3 -10.69 -0.19 8.72
C LEU A 3 -10.41 0.60 7.44
N CYS A 4 -9.41 1.50 7.47
CA CYS A 4 -9.00 2.23 6.27
C CYS A 4 -8.54 1.27 5.17
N PHE A 5 -7.70 0.29 5.51
CA PHE A 5 -7.23 -0.74 4.60
C PHE A 5 -8.41 -1.52 3.96
N MET A 6 -9.37 -2.00 4.77
CA MET A 6 -10.55 -2.71 4.24
C MET A 6 -11.38 -1.84 3.29
N LEU A 7 -11.59 -0.57 3.65
CA LEU A 7 -12.31 0.39 2.79
C LEU A 7 -11.55 0.70 1.51
N MET A 8 -10.22 0.77 1.54
CA MET A 8 -9.40 0.94 0.33
C MET A 8 -9.54 -0.26 -0.60
N MET A 9 -9.47 -1.49 -0.07
CA MET A 9 -9.66 -2.71 -0.89
C MET A 9 -11.08 -2.78 -1.47
N LEU A 10 -12.09 -2.44 -0.68
CA LEU A 10 -13.48 -2.37 -1.16
C LEU A 10 -13.65 -1.30 -2.24
N THR A 11 -12.97 -0.16 -2.12
CA THR A 11 -12.98 0.90 -3.15
C THR A 11 -12.38 0.40 -4.46
N LEU A 12 -11.24 -0.30 -4.43
CA LEU A 12 -10.63 -0.88 -5.63
C LEU A 12 -11.54 -1.91 -6.29
N PHE A 13 -12.17 -2.76 -5.49
CA PHE A 13 -13.15 -3.73 -6.00
C PHE A 13 -14.35 -3.03 -6.65
N ARG A 14 -14.90 -1.99 -6.02
CA ARG A 14 -15.99 -1.19 -6.58
C ARG A 14 -15.59 -0.42 -7.83
N LEU A 15 -14.34 0.02 -7.90
CA LEU A 15 -13.80 0.68 -9.10
C LEU A 15 -13.75 -0.28 -10.30
N ILE A 16 -13.39 -1.54 -10.08
CA ILE A 16 -13.44 -2.58 -11.12
C ILE A 16 -14.86 -2.82 -11.61
N ILE A 17 -15.84 -2.91 -10.70
CA ILE A 17 -17.27 -3.06 -11.07
C ILE A 17 -17.72 -1.84 -11.86
N TRP A 18 -17.39 -0.64 -11.39
CA TRP A 18 -17.73 0.61 -12.07
C TRP A 18 -17.12 0.68 -13.48
N TYR A 19 -15.90 0.23 -13.65
CA TYR A 19 -15.27 0.18 -14.98
C TYR A 19 -16.02 -0.73 -15.96
N LYS A 20 -16.51 -1.87 -15.50
CA LYS A 20 -17.34 -2.79 -16.31
C LYS A 20 -18.68 -2.14 -16.65
N GLU A 21 -19.32 -1.56 -15.65
CA GLU A 21 -20.64 -0.93 -15.77
C GLU A 21 -20.65 0.46 -15.12
N SER A 22 -20.40 1.51 -15.93
CA SER A 22 -20.36 2.90 -15.48
C SER A 22 -21.78 3.50 -15.33
N SER A 23 -22.53 2.96 -14.34
CA SER A 23 -23.87 3.41 -13.97
C SER A 23 -23.82 4.44 -12.82
N TYR A 24 -24.89 5.24 -12.65
CA TYR A 24 -25.03 6.16 -11.51
C TYR A 24 -25.02 5.40 -10.18
N LYS A 25 -25.68 4.24 -10.10
CA LYS A 25 -25.70 3.39 -8.89
C LYS A 25 -24.28 2.98 -8.47
N ASN A 26 -23.49 2.46 -9.41
CA ASN A 26 -22.13 2.06 -9.14
C ASN A 26 -21.24 3.26 -8.77
N THR A 27 -21.51 4.44 -9.35
CA THR A 27 -20.81 5.69 -9.00
C THR A 27 -21.10 6.11 -7.57
N ILE A 28 -22.35 6.06 -7.11
CA ILE A 28 -22.75 6.41 -5.73
C ILE A 28 -22.04 5.47 -4.75
N PHE A 29 -22.11 4.16 -4.95
CA PHE A 29 -21.43 3.20 -4.07
C PHE A 29 -19.92 3.44 -4.01
N LEU A 30 -19.28 3.63 -5.17
CA LEU A 30 -17.85 3.93 -5.24
C LEU A 30 -17.52 5.22 -4.48
N ALA A 31 -18.31 6.28 -4.64
CA ALA A 31 -18.10 7.57 -3.99
C ALA A 31 -18.24 7.47 -2.47
N ILE A 32 -19.25 6.76 -1.96
CA ILE A 32 -19.46 6.54 -0.53
C ILE A 32 -18.26 5.81 0.08
N VAL A 33 -17.87 4.68 -0.50
CA VAL A 33 -16.77 3.87 0.06
C VAL A 33 -15.44 4.63 -0.01
N THR A 34 -15.19 5.37 -1.09
CA THR A 34 -14.02 6.25 -1.20
C THR A 34 -14.02 7.32 -0.13
N GLY A 35 -15.14 8.03 0.03
CA GLY A 35 -15.29 9.05 1.07
C GLY A 35 -15.07 8.51 2.48
N LEU A 36 -15.66 7.36 2.80
CA LEU A 36 -15.43 6.67 4.08
C LEU A 36 -13.96 6.29 4.30
N SER A 37 -13.26 5.83 3.25
CA SER A 37 -11.83 5.53 3.34
C SER A 37 -11.01 6.77 3.70
N VAL A 38 -11.26 7.89 3.04
CA VAL A 38 -10.58 9.18 3.31
C VAL A 38 -10.92 9.70 4.72
N MET A 39 -12.17 9.53 5.16
CA MET A 39 -12.62 9.93 6.49
C MET A 39 -11.91 9.14 7.61
N THR A 40 -11.62 7.86 7.38
CA THR A 40 -10.95 7.03 8.39
C THR A 40 -9.45 7.35 8.53
N LYS A 41 -8.79 7.66 7.44
CA LYS A 41 -7.37 8.03 7.42
C LYS A 41 -7.02 8.79 6.13
N THR A 42 -6.18 9.82 6.25
CA THR A 42 -5.72 10.64 5.11
C THR A 42 -5.05 9.81 4.00
N THR A 43 -4.43 8.67 4.33
CA THR A 43 -3.87 7.73 3.34
C THR A 43 -4.93 7.20 2.37
N GLY A 44 -6.21 7.16 2.75
CA GLY A 44 -7.33 6.85 1.85
C GLY A 44 -7.42 7.79 0.65
N ALA A 45 -6.91 9.03 0.75
CA ALA A 45 -6.88 9.98 -0.36
C ALA A 45 -6.00 9.53 -1.52
N LEU A 46 -5.05 8.61 -1.30
CA LEU A 46 -4.23 8.02 -2.37
C LEU A 46 -5.07 7.26 -3.42
N LEU A 47 -6.28 6.83 -3.05
CA LEU A 47 -7.23 6.24 -3.99
C LEU A 47 -7.67 7.20 -5.11
N ALA A 48 -7.53 8.51 -4.91
CA ALA A 48 -7.86 9.50 -5.95
C ALA A 48 -7.09 9.24 -7.25
N PHE A 49 -5.83 8.79 -7.16
CA PHE A 49 -4.99 8.54 -8.33
C PHE A 49 -5.50 7.38 -9.20
N PRO A 50 -5.70 6.15 -8.68
CA PRO A 50 -6.24 5.06 -9.48
C PRO A 50 -7.68 5.32 -9.94
N ILE A 51 -8.50 6.01 -9.16
CA ILE A 51 -9.87 6.38 -9.55
C ILE A 51 -9.82 7.36 -10.73
N MET A 52 -9.03 8.43 -10.63
CA MET A 52 -8.85 9.40 -11.71
C MET A 52 -8.34 8.73 -12.99
N PHE A 53 -7.34 7.86 -12.87
CA PHE A 53 -6.78 7.11 -14.00
C PHE A 53 -7.87 6.28 -14.71
N ILE A 54 -8.62 5.47 -13.97
CA ILE A 54 -9.67 4.61 -14.52
C ILE A 54 -10.84 5.44 -15.11
N PHE A 55 -11.24 6.52 -14.46
CA PHE A 55 -12.29 7.41 -14.92
C PHE A 55 -11.91 8.06 -16.26
N LEU A 56 -10.70 8.62 -16.35
CA LEU A 56 -10.20 9.23 -17.57
C LEU A 56 -10.02 8.20 -18.69
N PHE A 57 -9.45 7.04 -18.37
CA PHE A 57 -9.26 5.96 -19.35
C PHE A 57 -10.59 5.49 -19.94
N LYS A 58 -11.60 5.25 -19.10
CA LYS A 58 -12.94 4.85 -19.53
C LYS A 58 -13.60 5.94 -20.39
N PHE A 59 -13.54 7.20 -19.95
CA PHE A 59 -14.06 8.34 -20.68
C PHE A 59 -13.42 8.45 -22.07
N ILE A 60 -12.07 8.44 -22.16
CA ILE A 60 -11.34 8.56 -23.42
C ILE A 60 -11.67 7.38 -24.36
N SER A 61 -11.75 6.16 -23.81
CA SER A 61 -12.09 4.96 -24.58
C SER A 61 -13.50 5.05 -25.20
N GLU A 62 -14.50 5.47 -24.44
CA GLU A 62 -15.87 5.64 -24.93
C GLU A 62 -16.00 6.85 -25.88
N TRP A 63 -15.30 7.94 -25.57
CA TRP A 63 -15.26 9.13 -26.41
C TRP A 63 -14.70 8.83 -27.81
N LYS A 64 -13.59 8.10 -27.88
CA LYS A 64 -12.98 7.71 -29.15
C LYS A 64 -13.90 6.83 -30.00
N LYS A 65 -14.74 6.01 -29.37
CA LYS A 65 -15.68 5.12 -30.09
C LYS A 65 -16.91 5.85 -30.66
N ILE A 66 -17.48 6.75 -29.87
CA ILE A 66 -18.82 7.31 -30.13
C ILE A 66 -18.76 8.74 -30.68
N LYS A 67 -17.72 9.52 -30.30
CA LYS A 67 -17.52 10.94 -30.67
C LYS A 67 -18.77 11.84 -30.50
N ASN A 68 -19.61 11.57 -29.48
CA ASN A 68 -20.88 12.24 -29.29
C ASN A 68 -20.86 13.13 -28.04
N LYS A 69 -21.41 14.36 -28.16
CA LYS A 69 -21.58 15.30 -27.02
C LYS A 69 -22.36 14.69 -25.84
N LYS A 70 -23.25 13.73 -26.09
CA LYS A 70 -23.99 13.00 -25.06
C LYS A 70 -23.04 12.22 -24.12
N THR A 71 -21.96 11.64 -24.66
CA THR A 71 -20.95 10.90 -23.88
C THR A 71 -20.22 11.84 -22.91
N ILE A 72 -19.81 13.01 -23.37
CA ILE A 72 -19.17 14.03 -22.51
C ILE A 72 -20.11 14.41 -21.35
N LYS A 73 -21.39 14.73 -21.68
CA LYS A 73 -22.38 15.12 -20.68
C LYS A 73 -22.66 14.03 -19.65
N LYS A 74 -22.68 12.75 -20.10
CA LYS A 74 -22.82 11.57 -19.20
C LYS A 74 -21.65 11.52 -18.21
N TYR A 75 -20.40 11.56 -18.69
CA TYR A 75 -19.23 11.43 -17.84
C TYR A 75 -19.02 12.65 -16.93
N LEU A 76 -19.31 13.84 -17.41
CA LEU A 76 -19.30 15.04 -16.56
C LEU A 76 -20.26 14.89 -15.38
N ARG A 77 -21.48 14.42 -15.60
CA ARG A 77 -22.44 14.13 -14.51
C ARG A 77 -21.95 13.07 -13.55
N ILE A 78 -21.33 11.99 -14.06
CA ILE A 78 -20.75 10.92 -13.24
C ILE A 78 -19.63 11.47 -12.36
N PHE A 79 -18.72 12.27 -12.90
CA PHE A 79 -17.60 12.86 -12.15
C PHE A 79 -18.08 13.85 -11.12
N THR A 80 -19.04 14.71 -11.48
CA THR A 80 -19.68 15.64 -10.55
C THR A 80 -20.39 14.90 -9.41
N LEU A 81 -21.17 13.87 -9.74
CA LEU A 81 -21.86 13.04 -8.73
C LEU A 81 -20.87 12.36 -7.78
N PHE A 82 -19.79 11.79 -8.32
CA PHE A 82 -18.74 11.20 -7.50
C PHE A 82 -18.13 12.22 -6.53
N GLY A 83 -17.75 13.41 -7.02
CA GLY A 83 -17.17 14.46 -6.19
C GLY A 83 -18.14 15.00 -5.14
N LEU A 84 -19.41 15.25 -5.51
CA LEU A 84 -20.43 15.74 -4.60
C LEU A 84 -20.75 14.79 -3.43
N ILE A 85 -20.48 13.49 -3.59
CA ILE A 85 -20.69 12.51 -2.52
C ILE A 85 -19.39 12.25 -1.76
N SER A 86 -18.28 11.98 -2.47
CA SER A 86 -17.03 11.56 -1.84
C SER A 86 -16.33 12.66 -1.05
N LEU A 87 -16.36 13.92 -1.56
CA LEU A 87 -15.68 15.04 -0.89
C LEU A 87 -16.33 15.44 0.45
N PRO A 88 -17.67 15.63 0.55
CA PRO A 88 -18.28 15.94 1.84
C PRO A 88 -18.05 14.85 2.88
N ILE A 89 -18.17 13.56 2.49
CA ILE A 89 -17.92 12.44 3.41
C ILE A 89 -16.45 12.40 3.82
N GLY A 90 -15.51 12.45 2.85
CA GLY A 90 -14.09 12.28 3.13
C GLY A 90 -13.45 13.45 3.87
N LEU A 91 -13.90 14.67 3.59
CA LEU A 91 -13.29 15.88 4.15
C LEU A 91 -14.07 16.47 5.35
N TRP A 92 -15.18 15.84 5.72
CA TRP A 92 -16.05 16.39 6.76
C TRP A 92 -15.29 16.71 8.06
N TYR A 93 -14.41 15.81 8.50
CA TYR A 93 -13.60 15.98 9.71
C TYR A 93 -12.59 17.13 9.55
N ASN A 94 -11.95 17.22 8.41
CA ASN A 94 -11.02 18.31 8.08
C ASN A 94 -11.73 19.66 8.02
N ILE A 95 -12.91 19.71 7.40
CA ILE A 95 -13.73 20.91 7.31
C ILE A 95 -14.20 21.35 8.72
N ARG A 96 -14.68 20.41 9.53
CA ARG A 96 -15.03 20.66 10.93
C ARG A 96 -13.86 21.27 11.70
N ASN A 97 -12.67 20.68 11.59
CA ASN A 97 -11.48 21.17 12.30
C ASN A 97 -11.03 22.54 11.79
N LEU A 98 -11.16 22.79 10.49
CA LEU A 98 -10.89 24.12 9.92
C LEU A 98 -11.83 25.18 10.50
N ILE A 99 -13.13 24.88 10.63
CA ILE A 99 -14.14 25.82 11.15
C ILE A 99 -13.93 26.04 12.64
N LEU A 100 -13.80 24.98 13.43
CA LEU A 100 -13.79 25.08 14.91
C LEU A 100 -12.40 25.49 15.46
N PHE A 101 -11.32 24.98 14.89
CA PHE A 101 -9.96 25.11 15.45
C PHE A 101 -9.02 25.88 14.52
N LYS A 102 -9.48 26.34 13.34
CA LYS A 102 -8.67 27.01 12.31
C LYS A 102 -7.47 26.17 11.84
N GLN A 103 -7.55 24.85 11.98
CA GLN A 103 -6.51 23.95 11.52
C GLN A 103 -6.58 23.79 10.00
N PRO A 104 -5.46 23.86 9.29
CA PRO A 104 -5.42 23.61 7.83
C PRO A 104 -5.96 22.23 7.46
N ILE A 105 -6.49 22.11 6.25
CA ILE A 105 -6.93 20.80 5.72
C ILE A 105 -5.71 19.88 5.63
N MET A 106 -5.85 18.64 6.11
CA MET A 106 -4.78 17.63 6.22
C MET A 106 -3.62 18.08 7.15
N TYR A 107 -3.94 18.85 8.18
CA TYR A 107 -2.97 19.23 9.19
C TYR A 107 -2.36 17.98 9.85
N ILE A 108 -1.04 17.96 9.93
CA ILE A 108 -0.27 16.96 10.66
C ILE A 108 0.43 17.67 11.81
N LEU A 109 0.19 17.20 13.03
CA LEU A 109 0.82 17.76 14.22
C LEU A 109 2.33 17.53 14.16
N GLU A 110 3.10 18.61 14.24
CA GLU A 110 4.53 18.55 14.44
C GLU A 110 4.79 18.29 15.93
N ILE A 111 5.41 17.16 16.23
CA ILE A 111 5.71 16.79 17.62
C ILE A 111 7.14 17.23 17.91
N PRO A 112 7.36 18.17 18.84
CA PRO A 112 8.68 18.57 19.27
C PRO A 112 9.28 17.50 20.19
N ASN A 113 9.66 16.36 19.63
CA ASN A 113 10.26 15.25 20.37
C ASN A 113 11.63 14.90 19.78
N GLU A 114 12.68 15.40 20.41
CA GLU A 114 14.05 15.18 19.97
C GLU A 114 14.47 13.71 20.02
N LEU A 115 13.90 12.92 20.94
CA LEU A 115 14.25 11.50 21.13
C LEU A 115 13.88 10.63 19.91
N CYS A 116 12.79 10.96 19.22
CA CYS A 116 12.35 10.20 18.03
C CYS A 116 12.72 10.88 16.72
N TYR A 117 13.49 11.99 16.77
CA TYR A 117 13.84 12.76 15.58
C TYR A 117 15.01 12.13 14.84
N THR A 118 14.80 11.79 13.58
CA THR A 118 15.78 11.15 12.67
C THR A 118 16.31 12.10 11.60
N GLY A 119 15.85 13.35 11.57
CA GLY A 119 16.21 14.35 10.55
C GLY A 119 17.63 14.91 10.65
N ASN A 120 18.32 14.66 11.76
CA ASN A 120 19.73 14.96 11.95
C ASN A 120 20.68 13.98 11.26
N VAL A 121 20.14 12.86 10.73
CA VAL A 121 20.90 11.84 10.01
C VAL A 121 20.73 12.05 8.50
N SER A 122 21.82 11.86 7.73
CA SER A 122 21.77 12.07 6.28
C SER A 122 20.73 11.17 5.60
N LEU A 123 20.03 11.71 4.60
CA LEU A 123 19.03 10.96 3.82
C LEU A 123 19.63 9.72 3.15
N PHE A 124 20.89 9.78 2.74
CA PHE A 124 21.61 8.64 2.15
C PHE A 124 21.71 7.48 3.16
N TYR A 125 22.05 7.74 4.41
CA TYR A 125 22.07 6.70 5.46
C TYR A 125 20.67 6.18 5.75
N ARG A 126 19.68 7.07 5.83
CA ARG A 126 18.29 6.70 6.10
C ARG A 126 17.66 5.83 5.01
N LEU A 127 18.14 5.90 3.77
CA LEU A 127 17.66 5.10 2.63
C LEU A 127 18.56 3.91 2.28
N ASN A 128 19.67 3.71 3.01
CA ASN A 128 20.59 2.61 2.74
C ASN A 128 19.92 1.25 2.95
N LEU A 129 19.99 0.37 1.95
CA LEU A 129 19.43 -0.99 2.02
C LEU A 129 20.22 -1.93 2.93
N PHE A 130 21.49 -1.62 3.20
CA PHE A 130 22.42 -2.44 4.00
C PHE A 130 22.73 -1.74 5.33
N SER A 131 21.72 -1.63 6.18
CA SER A 131 21.89 -1.03 7.51
C SER A 131 22.24 -2.06 8.57
N LYS A 132 23.13 -1.70 9.49
CA LYS A 132 23.43 -2.50 10.68
C LYS A 132 22.21 -2.64 11.61
N GLU A 133 21.22 -1.76 11.49
CA GLU A 133 19.96 -1.83 12.24
C GLU A 133 19.17 -3.13 11.97
N LEU A 134 19.40 -3.79 10.83
CA LEU A 134 18.83 -5.12 10.53
C LEU A 134 19.38 -6.25 11.42
N LEU A 135 20.45 -6.02 12.17
CA LEU A 135 21.00 -7.01 13.11
C LEU A 135 20.20 -7.09 14.41
N ASP A 136 19.39 -6.07 14.72
CA ASP A 136 18.41 -6.09 15.79
C ASP A 136 17.03 -6.47 15.23
N PRO A 137 16.33 -7.45 15.82
CA PRO A 137 15.04 -7.93 15.27
C PRO A 137 13.90 -6.92 15.39
N PHE A 138 13.95 -6.03 16.39
CA PHE A 138 12.83 -5.16 16.68
C PHE A 138 13.05 -3.74 16.16
N ALA A 139 11.93 -3.12 15.72
CA ALA A 139 11.93 -1.72 15.33
C ALA A 139 11.82 -0.83 16.57
N LEU A 140 12.83 0.02 16.78
CA LEU A 140 12.90 0.92 17.93
C LEU A 140 12.76 2.37 17.44
N THR A 141 11.71 3.04 17.86
CA THR A 141 11.35 4.40 17.42
C THR A 141 12.37 5.46 17.88
N ASP A 142 13.12 5.18 18.95
CA ASP A 142 14.11 6.05 19.54
C ASP A 142 15.54 5.82 19.04
N ARG A 143 15.80 4.73 18.32
CA ARG A 143 17.14 4.32 17.88
C ARG A 143 17.28 4.11 16.39
N ASP A 144 16.25 3.51 15.77
CA ASP A 144 16.28 3.19 14.36
C ASP A 144 16.01 4.44 13.53
N VAL A 145 16.90 4.71 12.59
CA VAL A 145 16.81 5.87 11.68
C VAL A 145 16.75 5.44 10.21
N ASN A 146 17.02 4.17 9.92
CA ASN A 146 17.05 3.63 8.57
C ASN A 146 15.65 3.14 8.14
N ILE A 147 15.08 3.78 7.13
CA ILE A 147 13.72 3.53 6.66
C ILE A 147 13.52 2.08 6.16
N PRO A 148 14.35 1.53 5.25
CA PRO A 148 14.19 0.15 4.79
C PRO A 148 14.28 -0.89 5.91
N ALA A 149 15.24 -0.73 6.82
CA ALA A 149 15.39 -1.63 7.96
C ALA A 149 14.18 -1.57 8.89
N TYR A 150 13.71 -0.36 9.22
CA TYR A 150 12.53 -0.17 10.06
C TYR A 150 11.27 -0.78 9.43
N VAL A 151 11.03 -0.52 8.14
CA VAL A 151 9.88 -1.10 7.40
C VAL A 151 9.92 -2.62 7.41
N LEU A 152 11.08 -3.24 7.16
CA LEU A 152 11.23 -4.70 7.17
C LEU A 152 10.97 -5.28 8.57
N LYS A 153 11.49 -4.66 9.61
CA LYS A 153 11.30 -5.10 11.00
C LYS A 153 9.85 -4.92 11.44
N SER A 154 9.27 -3.74 11.23
CA SER A 154 7.90 -3.43 11.65
C SER A 154 6.85 -4.20 10.86
N SER A 155 7.16 -4.66 9.63
CA SER A 155 6.27 -5.54 8.86
C SER A 155 6.10 -6.93 9.48
N LEU A 156 7.06 -7.37 10.31
CA LEU A 156 7.09 -8.67 10.97
C LEU A 156 6.60 -8.60 12.41
N PHE A 157 7.09 -7.63 13.18
CA PHE A 157 6.93 -7.56 14.63
C PHE A 157 6.21 -6.30 15.13
N GLY A 158 5.84 -5.38 14.22
CA GLY A 158 5.29 -4.07 14.59
C GLY A 158 6.34 -3.17 15.27
N GLU A 159 5.88 -2.27 16.13
CA GLU A 159 6.72 -1.33 16.90
C GLU A 159 7.05 -1.86 18.32
N TRP A 160 6.78 -3.12 18.60
CA TRP A 160 6.99 -3.71 19.92
C TRP A 160 8.38 -4.31 20.01
N SER A 161 9.08 -4.03 21.12
CA SER A 161 10.32 -4.69 21.48
C SER A 161 10.05 -5.81 22.48
N TRP A 162 10.60 -6.98 22.21
CA TRP A 162 10.47 -8.16 23.05
C TRP A 162 11.83 -8.64 23.48
N ASN A 163 11.92 -9.23 24.66
CA ASN A 163 13.14 -9.91 25.07
C ASN A 163 13.29 -11.22 24.30
N TYR A 164 14.42 -11.39 23.63
CA TYR A 164 14.72 -12.63 22.91
C TYR A 164 16.18 -13.06 23.17
N PHE A 165 16.40 -14.36 23.29
CA PHE A 165 17.70 -14.94 23.59
C PHE A 165 17.97 -16.19 22.72
N GLY A 166 19.25 -16.47 22.46
CA GLY A 166 19.71 -17.73 21.88
C GLY A 166 19.15 -18.05 20.51
N ILE A 167 18.41 -19.17 20.40
CA ILE A 167 17.90 -19.74 19.14
C ILE A 167 16.96 -18.77 18.39
N TYR A 168 16.25 -17.90 19.11
CA TYR A 168 15.31 -16.94 18.48
C TYR A 168 16.02 -15.93 17.59
N LYS A 169 17.28 -15.62 17.86
CA LYS A 169 18.09 -14.78 16.98
C LYS A 169 18.31 -15.44 15.61
N ILE A 170 18.53 -16.74 15.61
CA ILE A 170 18.68 -17.51 14.34
C ILE A 170 17.35 -17.51 13.58
N LEU A 171 16.23 -17.79 14.27
CA LEU A 171 14.90 -17.75 13.68
C LEU A 171 14.57 -16.37 13.09
N TYR A 172 14.95 -15.29 13.78
CA TYR A 172 14.80 -13.93 13.26
C TYR A 172 15.51 -13.74 11.91
N PHE A 173 16.77 -14.17 11.80
CA PHE A 173 17.50 -14.05 10.53
C PHE A 173 16.85 -14.88 9.41
N ILE A 174 16.30 -16.04 9.71
CA ILE A 174 15.56 -16.85 8.74
C ILE A 174 14.30 -16.09 8.27
N VAL A 175 13.55 -15.50 9.19
CA VAL A 175 12.31 -14.77 8.89
C VAL A 175 12.61 -13.52 8.05
N ILE A 176 13.60 -12.72 8.44
CA ILE A 176 14.04 -11.54 7.67
C ILE A 176 14.50 -11.95 6.27
N PHE A 177 15.27 -13.01 6.14
CA PHE A 177 15.73 -13.50 4.85
C PHE A 177 14.56 -13.92 3.95
N CYS A 178 13.58 -14.67 4.49
CA CYS A 178 12.36 -15.03 3.77
C CYS A 178 11.56 -13.79 3.34
N ASN A 179 11.44 -12.79 4.22
CA ASN A 179 10.74 -11.54 3.90
C ASN A 179 11.44 -10.76 2.77
N ILE A 180 12.76 -10.68 2.81
CA ILE A 180 13.55 -10.05 1.73
C ILE A 180 13.36 -10.79 0.40
N LEU A 181 13.43 -12.13 0.39
CA LEU A 181 13.21 -12.92 -0.84
C LEU A 181 11.81 -12.71 -1.42
N LEU A 182 10.78 -12.73 -0.58
CA LEU A 182 9.39 -12.47 -1.01
C LEU A 182 9.22 -11.05 -1.54
N THR A 183 9.87 -10.07 -0.92
CA THR A 183 9.86 -8.67 -1.37
C THR A 183 10.53 -8.53 -2.73
N ILE A 184 11.72 -9.11 -2.91
CA ILE A 184 12.43 -9.12 -4.21
C ILE A 184 11.58 -9.80 -5.27
N TYR A 185 10.99 -10.96 -4.96
CA TYR A 185 10.13 -11.67 -5.90
C TYR A 185 8.87 -10.87 -6.26
N THR A 186 8.32 -10.11 -5.33
CA THR A 186 7.21 -9.19 -5.59
C THR A 186 7.60 -8.11 -6.60
N PHE A 187 8.76 -7.47 -6.44
CA PHE A 187 9.25 -6.49 -7.41
C PHE A 187 9.50 -7.11 -8.79
N VAL A 188 10.11 -8.29 -8.84
CA VAL A 188 10.31 -9.04 -10.10
C VAL A 188 8.95 -9.34 -10.76
N SER A 189 7.95 -9.73 -9.97
CA SER A 189 6.60 -10.02 -10.47
C SER A 189 5.91 -8.77 -11.03
N ILE A 190 6.01 -7.62 -10.35
CA ILE A 190 5.51 -6.33 -10.85
C ILE A 190 6.14 -6.02 -12.21
N PHE A 191 7.47 -6.09 -12.29
CA PHE A 191 8.21 -5.81 -13.51
C PHE A 191 7.79 -6.75 -14.65
N GLN A 192 7.78 -8.05 -14.42
CA GLN A 192 7.41 -9.03 -15.44
C GLN A 192 5.97 -8.86 -15.92
N CYS A 193 5.02 -8.60 -15.02
CA CYS A 193 3.63 -8.36 -15.39
C CYS A 193 3.43 -7.13 -16.28
N LEU A 194 4.20 -6.06 -16.05
CA LEU A 194 4.09 -4.83 -16.82
C LEU A 194 4.64 -4.95 -18.25
N PHE A 195 5.76 -5.65 -18.40
CA PHE A 195 6.46 -5.76 -19.68
C PHE A 195 5.97 -6.91 -20.57
N ARG A 196 5.16 -7.84 -20.04
CA ARG A 196 4.55 -8.90 -20.88
C ARG A 196 3.54 -8.32 -21.87
N LYS A 197 3.70 -8.66 -23.15
CA LYS A 197 2.84 -8.17 -24.26
C LYS A 197 1.41 -8.73 -24.19
N LYS A 198 1.25 -10.01 -23.86
CA LYS A 198 -0.02 -10.73 -23.82
C LYS A 198 -0.44 -11.01 -22.37
N GLN A 199 -1.06 -10.04 -21.72
CA GLN A 199 -1.63 -10.24 -20.39
C GLN A 199 -3.07 -9.73 -20.38
N ASP A 200 -3.98 -10.63 -20.05
CA ASP A 200 -5.36 -10.29 -19.76
C ASP A 200 -5.37 -9.37 -18.52
N ASN A 201 -6.30 -8.42 -18.48
CA ASN A 201 -6.43 -7.50 -17.34
C ASN A 201 -5.29 -6.47 -17.14
N LYS A 202 -4.49 -6.17 -18.16
CA LYS A 202 -3.36 -5.23 -18.08
C LYS A 202 -3.76 -3.85 -17.49
N LEU A 203 -4.96 -3.37 -17.77
CA LEU A 203 -5.47 -2.10 -17.22
C LEU A 203 -5.56 -2.12 -15.69
N TYR A 204 -6.05 -3.23 -15.10
CA TYR A 204 -6.16 -3.35 -13.64
C TYR A 204 -4.80 -3.44 -12.98
N LEU A 205 -3.83 -4.07 -13.63
CA LEU A 205 -2.45 -4.09 -13.15
C LEU A 205 -1.82 -2.70 -13.15
N TRP A 206 -2.07 -1.89 -14.19
CA TRP A 206 -1.65 -0.48 -14.20
C TRP A 206 -2.30 0.33 -13.08
N MET A 207 -3.60 0.13 -12.83
CA MET A 207 -4.30 0.77 -11.70
C MET A 207 -3.64 0.43 -10.36
N LEU A 208 -3.34 -0.85 -10.13
CA LEU A 208 -2.66 -1.31 -8.91
C LEU A 208 -1.24 -0.77 -8.82
N LEU A 209 -0.52 -0.70 -9.94
CA LEU A 209 0.81 -0.10 -9.98
C LEU A 209 0.77 1.38 -9.60
N PHE A 210 -0.17 2.16 -10.13
CA PHE A 210 -0.31 3.56 -9.74
C PHE A 210 -0.53 3.68 -8.22
N LEU A 211 -1.43 2.88 -7.66
CA LEU A 211 -1.64 2.88 -6.22
C LEU A 211 -0.37 2.49 -5.45
N PHE A 212 0.38 1.47 -5.92
CA PHE A 212 1.65 1.06 -5.34
C PHE A 212 2.65 2.22 -5.32
N ILE A 213 2.90 2.84 -6.49
CA ILE A 213 3.85 3.94 -6.63
C ILE A 213 3.46 5.13 -5.73
N PHE A 214 2.19 5.55 -5.76
CA PHE A 214 1.74 6.69 -4.97
C PHE A 214 1.79 6.41 -3.46
N ASN A 215 1.55 5.17 -3.01
CA ASN A 215 1.76 4.80 -1.61
C ASN A 215 3.24 4.93 -1.21
N VAL A 216 4.16 4.36 -2.00
CA VAL A 216 5.60 4.45 -1.72
C VAL A 216 6.09 5.89 -1.74
N VAL A 217 5.71 6.67 -2.76
CA VAL A 217 6.11 8.08 -2.89
C VAL A 217 5.55 8.93 -1.73
N SER A 218 4.29 8.72 -1.36
CA SER A 218 3.67 9.41 -0.23
C SER A 218 4.35 9.06 1.10
N PHE A 219 4.67 7.78 1.30
CA PHE A 219 5.39 7.30 2.48
C PHE A 219 6.78 7.92 2.59
N LEU A 220 7.56 7.90 1.51
CA LEU A 220 8.89 8.53 1.47
C LEU A 220 8.80 10.03 1.67
N GLY A 221 7.85 10.70 1.01
CA GLY A 221 7.61 12.15 1.18
C GLY A 221 7.24 12.51 2.61
N MET A 222 6.43 11.69 3.28
CA MET A 222 6.11 11.86 4.69
C MET A 222 7.35 11.73 5.57
N ASN A 223 8.18 10.72 5.35
CA ASN A 223 9.40 10.48 6.12
C ASN A 223 10.51 11.54 5.88
N ILE A 224 10.49 12.22 4.74
CA ILE A 224 11.37 13.35 4.47
C ILE A 224 10.87 14.60 5.18
N LYS A 225 9.55 14.86 5.12
CA LYS A 225 8.94 16.06 5.72
C LYS A 225 8.84 15.95 7.25
N LEU A 226 8.54 14.77 7.75
CA LEU A 226 8.35 14.46 9.17
C LEU A 226 9.29 13.31 9.55
N PRO A 227 10.58 13.60 9.77
CA PRO A 227 11.61 12.60 10.00
C PRO A 227 11.61 12.09 11.44
N TYR A 228 10.55 11.40 11.82
CA TYR A 228 10.41 10.76 13.12
C TYR A 228 10.44 9.23 13.01
N GLY A 229 10.93 8.53 14.04
CA GLY A 229 10.99 7.08 14.09
C GLY A 229 9.63 6.43 13.81
N PHE A 230 8.57 6.88 14.47
CA PHE A 230 7.20 6.36 14.30
C PHE A 230 6.60 6.61 12.90
N SER A 231 7.17 7.51 12.08
CA SER A 231 6.71 7.73 10.71
C SER A 231 7.19 6.66 9.73
N MET A 232 8.13 5.82 10.12
CA MET A 232 8.74 4.78 9.29
C MET A 232 8.00 3.43 9.34
N ASP A 233 6.95 3.29 10.16
CA ASP A 233 6.23 2.03 10.38
C ASP A 233 5.57 1.49 9.10
N PHE A 234 5.65 0.16 8.93
CA PHE A 234 5.03 -0.57 7.82
C PHE A 234 3.50 -0.42 7.76
N ARG A 235 2.82 -0.10 8.86
CA ARG A 235 1.36 0.16 8.86
C ARG A 235 0.92 1.21 7.83
N TYR A 236 1.80 2.13 7.46
CA TYR A 236 1.54 3.13 6.40
C TYR A 236 1.61 2.53 4.99
N LEU A 237 2.24 1.36 4.84
CA LEU A 237 2.40 0.62 3.59
C LEU A 237 1.52 -0.64 3.52
N LEU A 238 0.62 -0.86 4.48
CA LEU A 238 -0.19 -2.08 4.60
C LEU A 238 -0.94 -2.43 3.31
N THR A 239 -1.38 -1.43 2.55
CA THR A 239 -2.05 -1.61 1.26
C THR A 239 -1.17 -2.24 0.17
N LEU A 240 0.15 -2.23 0.35
CA LEU A 240 1.07 -2.85 -0.60
C LEU A 240 1.03 -4.38 -0.55
N LEU A 241 0.65 -4.99 0.58
CA LEU A 241 0.57 -6.45 0.72
C LEU A 241 -0.37 -7.10 -0.29
N PRO A 242 -1.68 -6.76 -0.35
CA PRO A 242 -2.58 -7.37 -1.32
C PRO A 242 -2.24 -6.97 -2.76
N ILE A 243 -1.71 -5.77 -2.98
CA ILE A 243 -1.25 -5.35 -4.31
C ILE A 243 -0.10 -6.24 -4.76
N GLY A 244 0.91 -6.44 -3.90
CA GLY A 244 2.04 -7.34 -4.17
C GLY A 244 1.58 -8.77 -4.42
N ALA A 245 0.67 -9.29 -3.58
CA ALA A 245 0.12 -10.64 -3.74
C ALA A 245 -0.60 -10.84 -5.09
N ILE A 246 -1.35 -9.84 -5.57
CA ILE A 246 -2.01 -9.89 -6.88
C ILE A 246 -0.97 -9.95 -8.01
N PHE A 247 0.11 -9.16 -7.94
CA PHE A 247 1.18 -9.21 -8.94
C PHE A 247 1.92 -10.55 -8.92
N VAL A 248 2.23 -11.09 -7.75
CA VAL A 248 2.84 -12.40 -7.58
C VAL A 248 1.95 -13.49 -8.18
N TYR A 249 0.65 -13.48 -7.85
CA TYR A 249 -0.31 -14.42 -8.41
C TYR A 249 -0.41 -14.33 -9.93
N ALA A 250 -0.56 -13.12 -10.48
CA ALA A 250 -0.67 -12.90 -11.92
C ALA A 250 0.61 -13.34 -12.67
N ASN A 251 1.77 -13.16 -12.05
CA ASN A 251 3.04 -13.62 -12.60
C ASN A 251 3.14 -15.14 -12.62
N ILE A 252 2.85 -15.81 -11.50
CA ILE A 252 2.87 -17.27 -11.37
C ILE A 252 1.86 -17.89 -12.36
N GLU A 253 0.62 -17.40 -12.43
CA GLU A 253 -0.38 -17.87 -13.38
C GLU A 253 0.12 -17.80 -14.83
N SER A 254 0.77 -16.70 -15.18
CA SER A 254 1.34 -16.53 -16.51
C SER A 254 2.52 -17.47 -16.78
N ILE A 255 3.34 -17.79 -15.79
CA ILE A 255 4.43 -18.77 -15.92
C ILE A 255 3.84 -20.17 -16.09
N ILE A 256 2.82 -20.55 -15.30
CA ILE A 256 2.12 -21.85 -15.41
C ILE A 256 1.54 -22.05 -16.83
N LYS A 257 0.95 -21.00 -17.42
CA LYS A 257 0.42 -21.07 -18.81
C LYS A 257 1.52 -21.36 -19.85
N ASN A 258 2.75 -20.87 -19.61
CA ASN A 258 3.88 -21.07 -20.52
C ASN A 258 4.67 -22.36 -20.23
N ASN A 259 4.91 -22.65 -18.97
CA ASN A 259 5.64 -23.83 -18.49
C ASN A 259 5.07 -24.26 -17.14
N LYS A 260 4.25 -25.30 -17.15
CA LYS A 260 3.52 -25.79 -15.97
C LYS A 260 4.46 -26.27 -14.86
N TYR A 261 5.57 -26.94 -15.20
CA TYR A 261 6.52 -27.45 -14.18
C TYR A 261 7.20 -26.32 -13.46
N LEU A 262 7.76 -25.36 -14.21
CA LEU A 262 8.42 -24.19 -13.62
C LEU A 262 7.45 -23.35 -12.78
N GLY A 263 6.23 -23.13 -13.28
CA GLY A 263 5.22 -22.35 -12.55
C GLY A 263 4.80 -23.01 -11.25
N ASN A 264 4.58 -24.34 -11.24
CA ASN A 264 4.25 -25.08 -10.02
C ASN A 264 5.42 -25.10 -9.02
N TYR A 265 6.66 -25.19 -9.50
CA TYR A 265 7.84 -25.11 -8.65
C TYR A 265 7.94 -23.73 -7.95
N ILE A 266 7.79 -22.65 -8.71
CA ILE A 266 7.80 -21.28 -8.16
C ILE A 266 6.65 -21.08 -7.17
N TYR A 267 5.44 -21.55 -7.50
CA TYR A 267 4.30 -21.51 -6.59
C TYR A 267 4.57 -22.22 -5.27
N GLY A 268 5.14 -23.44 -5.35
CA GLY A 268 5.55 -24.20 -4.16
C GLY A 268 6.59 -23.46 -3.32
N MET A 269 7.59 -22.84 -3.97
CA MET A 269 8.64 -22.09 -3.30
C MET A 269 8.08 -20.83 -2.59
N VAL A 270 7.17 -20.07 -3.22
CA VAL A 270 6.54 -18.91 -2.62
C VAL A 270 5.69 -19.33 -1.41
N ASN A 271 4.90 -20.40 -1.53
CA ASN A 271 4.11 -20.92 -0.42
C ASN A 271 5.00 -21.40 0.74
N PHE A 272 6.11 -22.09 0.46
CA PHE A 272 7.06 -22.54 1.46
C PHE A 272 7.66 -21.36 2.24
N LEU A 273 8.16 -20.33 1.54
CA LEU A 273 8.71 -19.12 2.16
C LEU A 273 7.67 -18.40 3.02
N THR A 274 6.42 -18.28 2.52
CA THR A 274 5.33 -17.64 3.25
C THR A 274 4.96 -18.44 4.51
N THR A 275 4.95 -19.76 4.42
CA THR A 275 4.65 -20.64 5.56
C THR A 275 5.74 -20.54 6.63
N ILE A 276 7.01 -20.56 6.25
CA ILE A 276 8.13 -20.34 7.18
C ILE A 276 8.00 -18.99 7.87
N LEU A 277 7.76 -17.94 7.10
CA LEU A 277 7.61 -16.59 7.62
C LEU A 277 6.49 -16.54 8.67
N LEU A 278 5.31 -17.08 8.35
CA LEU A 278 4.16 -17.07 9.26
C LEU A 278 4.42 -17.89 10.53
N ILE A 279 4.94 -19.12 10.41
CA ILE A 279 5.17 -20.00 11.56
C ILE A 279 6.23 -19.39 12.49
N PHE A 280 7.37 -18.98 11.96
CA PHE A 280 8.47 -18.51 12.80
C PHE A 280 8.24 -17.13 13.37
N THR A 281 7.55 -16.22 12.65
CA THR A 281 7.14 -14.92 13.20
C THR A 281 6.20 -15.13 14.40
N ASN A 282 5.19 -15.98 14.26
CA ASN A 282 4.28 -16.28 15.37
C ASN A 282 4.99 -16.99 16.54
N LEU A 283 5.94 -17.90 16.24
CA LEU A 283 6.72 -18.56 17.29
C LEU A 283 7.57 -17.55 18.08
N ILE A 284 8.27 -16.63 17.39
CA ILE A 284 9.07 -15.57 18.03
C ILE A 284 8.17 -14.67 18.90
N ILE A 285 7.02 -14.22 18.39
CA ILE A 285 6.09 -13.38 19.13
C ILE A 285 5.55 -14.14 20.36
N PHE A 286 5.06 -15.36 20.18
CA PHE A 286 4.49 -16.14 21.26
C PHE A 286 5.48 -16.41 22.39
N THR A 287 6.72 -16.78 22.05
CA THR A 287 7.76 -17.09 23.05
C THR A 287 8.40 -15.85 23.67
N SER A 288 8.22 -14.68 23.10
CA SER A 288 8.68 -13.41 23.68
C SER A 288 7.66 -12.80 24.65
N ILE A 289 6.40 -13.28 24.63
CA ILE A 289 5.35 -12.84 25.58
C ILE A 289 5.39 -13.64 26.89
N ILE A 290 5.86 -14.89 26.84
CA ILE A 290 6.02 -15.77 28.01
C ILE A 290 7.34 -15.47 28.70
#